data_92e19812661498d885ec3cad2c722b65
#
_entry.id   92e19812661498d885ec3cad2c722b65
#
_cell.length_a   1.000
_cell.length_b   1.000
_cell.length_c   1.000
_cell.angle_alpha   90.00
_cell.angle_beta   90.00
_cell.angle_gamma   90.00
#
_symmetry.space_group_name_H-M   'P 1'
#
loop_
_entity.id
_entity.type
_entity.pdbx_description
1 polymer ?
#
loop_
_entity_poly.entity_id
_entity_poly.type
_entity_poly.pdbx_seq_one_letter_code
_entity_poly.pdbx_strand_id
1 'polypeptide(L)'
;MCIRDRCCTGDYDAVIMSYEQFEKIPMSMEYRKNFIQHEIDAMQNGIDELNGDYRTRANNRSSIKDLEREKKRLETRLQKLIEGSGKAKDTSLTFEQLGFDSLVVDEAHNYKNGLVVSKMNRVSGVQTTPAQKSEDILMKTQYLNENYGEKNIIFATGTPVSNSMTELYIMQRYLRPSLLRNAGLQTFDDWASNFGEVVSKAELKPAGNGYRTKKRFAKFNNVPELMQMFKEFADIRTPDMLNLPVPELEGGKPQTIVARPNDEQKAYMQVLAERSEAIHSGAVDPSKDNMLKITGEARLLGLDARCVIPNAENYPDSKVNLCIDKIMEIYDRTSAQKGVQAIFCDIAVNSDDGKFSVYDYLKQELARRGIPENEICTAGDAATQKQRNEMYAQLRSGTKRI
;
A
#
# COMPACT_ATOMS: atom_id res chain seq x y z
N MET A 1 -19.79 20.11 17.93
CA MET A 1 -19.72 20.61 16.56
C MET A 1 -18.79 19.73 15.75
N CYS A 2 -19.31 19.02 14.76
CA CYS A 2 -18.57 18.08 13.94
C CYS A 2 -17.59 18.84 13.02
N ILE A 3 -16.49 18.23 12.58
CA ILE A 3 -15.56 18.83 11.60
C ILE A 3 -16.32 19.29 10.35
N ARG A 4 -17.29 18.51 9.89
CA ARG A 4 -18.14 18.83 8.72
C ARG A 4 -18.94 20.12 8.93
N ASP A 5 -19.54 20.30 10.10
CA ASP A 5 -20.28 21.54 10.41
C ASP A 5 -19.37 22.76 10.37
N ARG A 6 -18.12 22.62 10.85
CA ARG A 6 -17.13 23.71 10.79
C ARG A 6 -16.73 24.04 9.37
N CYS A 7 -16.56 23.05 8.49
CA CYS A 7 -16.23 23.30 7.08
C CYS A 7 -17.32 24.08 6.36
N CYS A 8 -18.62 23.82 6.68
CA CYS A 8 -19.73 24.50 6.05
C CYS A 8 -20.03 25.90 6.61
N THR A 9 -19.73 26.13 7.89
CA THR A 9 -20.12 27.36 8.59
C THR A 9 -18.96 28.32 8.82
N GLY A 10 -17.73 27.88 8.59
CA GLY A 10 -16.53 28.67 8.75
C GLY A 10 -16.09 29.30 7.42
N ASP A 11 -15.56 30.50 7.48
CA ASP A 11 -14.93 31.18 6.35
C ASP A 11 -13.44 30.77 6.33
N TYR A 12 -13.16 29.58 5.75
CA TYR A 12 -11.81 29.02 5.68
C TYR A 12 -11.32 28.98 4.24
N ASP A 13 -10.11 29.47 4.00
CA ASP A 13 -9.42 29.34 2.72
C ASP A 13 -8.99 27.89 2.43
N ALA A 14 -8.68 27.13 3.48
CA ALA A 14 -8.28 25.72 3.36
C ALA A 14 -8.61 24.92 4.62
N VAL A 15 -8.88 23.64 4.46
CA VAL A 15 -9.12 22.67 5.55
C VAL A 15 -8.12 21.53 5.45
N ILE A 16 -7.32 21.33 6.51
CA ILE A 16 -6.38 20.21 6.60
C ILE A 16 -7.01 19.13 7.46
N MET A 17 -7.01 17.90 6.96
CA MET A 17 -7.58 16.75 7.66
C MET A 17 -6.76 15.47 7.43
N SER A 18 -6.90 14.50 8.33
CA SER A 18 -6.31 13.17 8.13
C SER A 18 -7.09 12.36 7.10
N TYR A 19 -6.46 11.31 6.53
CA TYR A 19 -7.12 10.37 5.62
C TYR A 19 -8.39 9.76 6.23
N GLU A 20 -8.31 9.32 7.49
CA GLU A 20 -9.47 8.74 8.19
C GLU A 20 -10.65 9.72 8.33
N GLN A 21 -10.37 11.01 8.46
CA GLN A 21 -11.41 12.05 8.50
C GLN A 21 -11.99 12.28 7.11
N PHE A 22 -11.15 12.33 6.08
CA PHE A 22 -11.55 12.50 4.70
C PHE A 22 -12.40 11.34 4.18
N GLU A 23 -12.01 10.11 4.48
CA GLU A 23 -12.73 8.89 4.10
C GLU A 23 -14.13 8.78 4.78
N LYS A 24 -14.32 9.45 5.92
CA LYS A 24 -15.63 9.52 6.60
C LYS A 24 -16.59 10.55 6.01
N ILE A 25 -16.17 11.37 5.07
CA ILE A 25 -17.03 12.33 4.38
C ILE A 25 -17.69 11.58 3.21
N PRO A 26 -18.99 11.30 3.25
CA PRO A 26 -19.65 10.53 2.20
C PRO A 26 -19.92 11.40 0.97
N MET A 27 -19.97 10.77 -0.19
CA MET A 27 -20.68 11.31 -1.35
C MET A 27 -22.20 11.16 -1.17
N SER A 28 -23.00 11.98 -1.84
CA SER A 28 -24.46 11.85 -1.83
C SER A 28 -24.90 10.47 -2.32
N MET A 29 -26.05 10.02 -1.84
CA MET A 29 -26.60 8.72 -2.24
C MET A 29 -26.87 8.66 -3.75
N GLU A 30 -27.27 9.77 -4.34
CA GLU A 30 -27.54 9.88 -5.77
C GLU A 30 -26.23 9.71 -6.57
N TYR A 31 -25.19 10.46 -6.20
CA TYR A 31 -23.89 10.36 -6.87
C TYR A 31 -23.31 8.94 -6.78
N ARG A 32 -23.37 8.31 -5.61
CA ARG A 32 -22.91 6.94 -5.39
C ARG A 32 -23.68 5.92 -6.22
N LYS A 33 -25.01 6.07 -6.37
CA LYS A 33 -25.83 5.19 -7.21
C LYS A 33 -25.42 5.31 -8.68
N ASN A 34 -25.30 6.53 -9.17
CA ASN A 34 -24.92 6.80 -10.55
C ASN A 34 -23.52 6.26 -10.86
N PHE A 35 -22.58 6.47 -9.95
CA PHE A 35 -21.22 5.92 -10.07
C PHE A 35 -21.22 4.39 -10.18
N ILE A 36 -21.92 3.71 -9.25
CA ILE A 36 -21.97 2.22 -9.26
C ILE A 36 -22.68 1.72 -10.54
N GLN A 37 -23.74 2.39 -10.99
CA GLN A 37 -24.39 2.03 -12.23
C GLN A 37 -23.47 2.14 -13.43
N HIS A 38 -22.69 3.20 -13.50
CA HIS A 38 -21.70 3.41 -14.57
C HIS A 38 -20.63 2.31 -14.61
N GLU A 39 -20.15 1.88 -13.43
CA GLU A 39 -19.19 0.77 -13.36
C GLU A 39 -19.84 -0.59 -13.76
N ILE A 40 -21.10 -0.81 -13.42
CA ILE A 40 -21.88 -1.99 -13.86
C ILE A 40 -22.00 -2.01 -15.38
N ASP A 41 -22.34 -0.87 -15.99
CA ASP A 41 -22.52 -0.75 -17.45
C ASP A 41 -21.18 -0.97 -18.17
N ALA A 42 -20.08 -0.45 -17.63
CA ALA A 42 -18.75 -0.70 -18.15
C ALA A 42 -18.36 -2.19 -18.10
N MET A 43 -18.70 -2.88 -17.02
CA MET A 43 -18.47 -4.33 -16.90
C MET A 43 -19.34 -5.12 -17.88
N GLN A 44 -20.61 -4.72 -18.08
CA GLN A 44 -21.50 -5.36 -19.04
C GLN A 44 -20.95 -5.24 -20.47
N ASN A 45 -20.51 -4.03 -20.85
CA ASN A 45 -19.88 -3.81 -22.16
C ASN A 45 -18.65 -4.72 -22.35
N GLY A 46 -17.79 -4.85 -21.35
CA GLY A 46 -16.65 -5.77 -21.39
C GLY A 46 -17.05 -7.26 -21.53
N ILE A 47 -18.14 -7.67 -20.88
CA ILE A 47 -18.69 -9.03 -21.01
C ILE A 47 -19.23 -9.25 -22.43
N ASP A 48 -19.96 -8.28 -22.99
CA ASP A 48 -20.56 -8.38 -24.32
C ASP A 48 -19.51 -8.45 -25.42
N GLU A 49 -18.45 -7.68 -25.32
CA GLU A 49 -17.31 -7.74 -26.23
C GLU A 49 -16.62 -9.12 -26.20
N LEU A 50 -16.37 -9.67 -24.99
CA LEU A 50 -15.78 -11.01 -24.84
C LEU A 50 -16.69 -12.13 -25.38
N ASN A 51 -18.01 -11.97 -25.31
CA ASN A 51 -18.96 -12.89 -25.86
C ASN A 51 -19.10 -12.77 -27.39
N GLY A 52 -18.92 -11.59 -27.93
CA GLY A 52 -18.99 -11.32 -29.39
C GLY A 52 -17.84 -11.92 -30.20
N ASP A 53 -16.70 -12.19 -29.57
CA ASP A 53 -15.54 -12.80 -30.22
C ASP A 53 -15.65 -14.35 -30.23
N TYR A 54 -16.26 -14.88 -31.24
CA TYR A 54 -16.45 -16.34 -31.42
C TYR A 54 -15.15 -17.15 -31.46
N ARG A 55 -14.02 -16.55 -31.86
CA ARG A 55 -12.74 -17.26 -32.01
C ARG A 55 -12.06 -17.49 -30.66
N THR A 56 -12.25 -16.58 -29.72
CA THR A 56 -11.59 -16.62 -28.41
C THR A 56 -12.53 -16.97 -27.26
N ARG A 57 -13.83 -17.09 -27.50
CA ARG A 57 -14.88 -17.32 -26.48
C ARG A 57 -14.59 -18.49 -25.52
N ALA A 58 -14.04 -19.59 -26.04
CA ALA A 58 -13.67 -20.74 -25.20
C ALA A 58 -12.54 -20.41 -24.20
N ASN A 59 -11.58 -19.59 -24.62
CA ASN A 59 -10.44 -19.14 -23.80
C ASN A 59 -10.85 -18.04 -22.80
N ASN A 60 -11.91 -17.30 -23.10
CA ASN A 60 -12.37 -16.15 -22.30
C ASN A 60 -13.40 -16.53 -21.22
N ARG A 61 -13.82 -17.79 -21.13
CA ARG A 61 -14.83 -18.24 -20.14
C ARG A 61 -14.50 -17.89 -18.70
N SER A 62 -13.23 -17.96 -18.32
CA SER A 62 -12.82 -17.59 -16.94
C SER A 62 -12.93 -16.09 -16.70
N SER A 63 -12.54 -15.28 -17.71
CA SER A 63 -12.62 -13.81 -17.65
C SER A 63 -14.07 -13.33 -17.55
N ILE A 64 -14.95 -13.92 -18.35
CA ILE A 64 -16.39 -13.62 -18.32
C ILE A 64 -16.96 -13.94 -16.94
N LYS A 65 -16.67 -15.12 -16.38
CA LYS A 65 -17.16 -15.51 -15.04
C LYS A 65 -16.67 -14.58 -13.92
N ASP A 66 -15.48 -14.08 -14.01
CA ASP A 66 -14.94 -13.19 -12.99
C ASP A 66 -15.55 -11.79 -13.12
N LEU A 67 -15.75 -11.27 -14.34
CA LEU A 67 -16.48 -10.02 -14.58
C LEU A 67 -17.95 -10.13 -14.15
N GLU A 68 -18.63 -11.24 -14.46
CA GLU A 68 -20.01 -11.51 -14.01
C GLU A 68 -20.10 -11.53 -12.47
N ARG A 69 -19.10 -12.11 -11.78
CA ARG A 69 -19.06 -12.14 -10.31
C ARG A 69 -18.90 -10.75 -9.72
N GLU A 70 -17.99 -9.94 -10.26
CA GLU A 70 -17.80 -8.55 -9.80
C GLU A 70 -19.02 -7.68 -10.13
N LYS A 71 -19.59 -7.80 -11.33
CA LYS A 71 -20.84 -7.13 -11.69
C LYS A 71 -21.94 -7.45 -10.69
N LYS A 72 -22.19 -8.74 -10.40
CA LYS A 72 -23.20 -9.16 -9.41
C LYS A 72 -22.95 -8.59 -8.02
N ARG A 73 -21.66 -8.44 -7.63
CA ARG A 73 -21.28 -7.80 -6.36
C ARG A 73 -21.65 -6.31 -6.34
N LEU A 74 -21.42 -5.58 -7.45
CA LEU A 74 -21.82 -4.19 -7.57
C LEU A 74 -23.33 -4.04 -7.61
N GLU A 75 -24.07 -4.90 -8.34
CA GLU A 75 -25.52 -4.93 -8.36
C GLU A 75 -26.10 -5.14 -6.95
N THR A 76 -25.55 -6.10 -6.20
CA THR A 76 -25.96 -6.35 -4.80
C THR A 76 -25.70 -5.12 -3.92
N ARG A 77 -24.59 -4.42 -4.15
CA ARG A 77 -24.26 -3.21 -3.42
C ARG A 77 -25.20 -2.05 -3.78
N LEU A 78 -25.52 -1.91 -5.06
CA LEU A 78 -26.47 -0.92 -5.54
C LEU A 78 -27.86 -1.16 -4.95
N GLN A 79 -28.32 -2.41 -4.94
CA GLN A 79 -29.60 -2.80 -4.35
C GLN A 79 -29.67 -2.46 -2.85
N LYS A 80 -28.62 -2.76 -2.09
CA LYS A 80 -28.54 -2.38 -0.66
C LYS A 80 -28.59 -0.86 -0.44
N LEU A 81 -27.96 -0.08 -1.32
CA LEU A 81 -28.03 1.38 -1.27
C LEU A 81 -29.43 1.89 -1.55
N ILE A 82 -30.15 1.28 -2.48
CA ILE A 82 -31.55 1.62 -2.79
C ILE A 82 -32.48 1.28 -1.61
N GLU A 83 -32.35 0.07 -1.04
CA GLU A 83 -33.15 -0.38 0.11
C GLU A 83 -32.85 0.41 1.39
N GLY A 84 -31.60 0.79 1.60
CA GLY A 84 -31.16 1.59 2.76
C GLY A 84 -31.63 3.05 2.70
N SER A 85 -31.87 3.59 1.51
CA SER A 85 -32.30 4.97 1.32
C SER A 85 -33.69 5.29 1.90
N GLY A 86 -34.49 4.28 2.18
CA GLY A 86 -35.83 4.44 2.81
C GLY A 86 -35.81 4.49 4.35
N LYS A 87 -34.70 4.14 5.00
CA LYS A 87 -34.63 3.94 6.46
C LYS A 87 -33.74 4.92 7.22
N ALA A 88 -32.81 5.59 6.56
CA ALA A 88 -31.94 6.57 7.20
C ALA A 88 -32.21 7.95 6.63
N LYS A 89 -32.72 8.87 7.44
CA LYS A 89 -32.52 10.31 7.17
C LYS A 89 -31.02 10.53 7.23
N ASP A 90 -30.39 10.61 6.07
CA ASP A 90 -28.96 10.94 5.96
C ASP A 90 -28.79 12.40 6.37
N THR A 91 -28.55 12.62 7.67
CA THR A 91 -28.35 13.95 8.26
C THR A 91 -26.89 14.37 8.18
N SER A 92 -26.05 13.54 7.58
CA SER A 92 -24.63 13.86 7.43
C SER A 92 -24.38 14.68 6.17
N LEU A 93 -23.67 15.79 6.32
CA LEU A 93 -23.21 16.61 5.20
C LEU A 93 -22.35 15.76 4.26
N THR A 94 -22.66 15.85 2.97
CA THR A 94 -21.93 15.14 1.91
C THR A 94 -20.77 15.98 1.38
N PHE A 95 -19.86 15.36 0.64
CA PHE A 95 -18.70 16.02 0.06
C PHE A 95 -19.12 17.20 -0.85
N GLU A 96 -20.16 17.00 -1.64
CA GLU A 96 -20.71 18.02 -2.53
C GLU A 96 -21.24 19.25 -1.75
N GLN A 97 -21.81 19.02 -0.57
CA GLN A 97 -22.35 20.09 0.28
C GLN A 97 -21.30 20.87 1.04
N LEU A 98 -20.07 20.33 1.14
CA LEU A 98 -18.95 21.02 1.80
C LEU A 98 -18.37 22.15 0.96
N GLY A 99 -18.66 22.17 -0.35
CA GLY A 99 -18.24 23.25 -1.23
C GLY A 99 -16.76 23.27 -1.57
N PHE A 100 -16.06 22.16 -1.40
CA PHE A 100 -14.66 22.07 -1.82
C PHE A 100 -14.56 22.12 -3.35
N ASP A 101 -13.70 23.00 -3.84
CA ASP A 101 -13.41 23.19 -5.25
C ASP A 101 -12.03 22.60 -5.65
N SER A 102 -11.19 22.33 -4.67
CA SER A 102 -9.82 21.85 -4.86
C SER A 102 -9.48 20.75 -3.85
N LEU A 103 -8.60 19.84 -4.25
CA LEU A 103 -8.14 18.74 -3.41
C LEU A 103 -6.62 18.56 -3.54
N VAL A 104 -5.91 18.69 -2.42
CA VAL A 104 -4.49 18.35 -2.32
C VAL A 104 -4.31 17.11 -1.46
N VAL A 105 -3.68 16.09 -2.00
CA VAL A 105 -3.46 14.81 -1.33
C VAL A 105 -1.96 14.56 -1.21
N ASP A 106 -1.45 14.58 0.00
CA ASP A 106 -0.09 14.14 0.29
C ASP A 106 -0.05 12.61 0.38
N GLU A 107 1.09 11.99 0.11
CA GLU A 107 1.26 10.53 0.07
C GLU A 107 0.16 9.81 -0.73
N ALA A 108 -0.17 10.34 -1.89
CA ALA A 108 -1.28 9.88 -2.74
C ALA A 108 -1.14 8.43 -3.22
N HIS A 109 0.05 7.81 -3.07
CA HIS A 109 0.25 6.38 -3.31
C HIS A 109 -0.66 5.48 -2.44
N ASN A 110 -1.23 6.01 -1.36
CA ASN A 110 -2.23 5.30 -0.56
C ASN A 110 -3.51 4.95 -1.35
N TYR A 111 -3.78 5.64 -2.46
CA TYR A 111 -4.97 5.47 -3.29
C TYR A 111 -4.73 4.77 -4.63
N LYS A 112 -3.51 4.32 -4.90
CA LYS A 112 -3.13 3.71 -6.19
C LYS A 112 -3.78 2.36 -6.50
N ASN A 113 -4.41 1.70 -5.51
CA ASN A 113 -5.10 0.43 -5.66
C ASN A 113 -6.59 0.63 -6.01
N GLY A 114 -6.86 1.33 -7.12
CA GLY A 114 -8.20 1.59 -7.63
C GLY A 114 -8.81 0.40 -8.37
N LEU A 115 -10.11 0.49 -8.68
CA LEU A 115 -10.79 -0.48 -9.50
C LEU A 115 -10.27 -0.44 -10.93
N VAL A 116 -9.89 -1.61 -11.42
CA VAL A 116 -9.54 -1.84 -12.82
C VAL A 116 -10.46 -2.91 -13.39
N VAL A 117 -11.30 -2.53 -14.35
CA VAL A 117 -12.10 -3.48 -15.14
C VAL A 117 -11.22 -3.96 -16.29
N SER A 118 -10.95 -5.25 -16.38
CA SER A 118 -10.06 -5.82 -17.39
C SER A 118 -10.46 -7.23 -17.81
N LYS A 119 -10.26 -7.51 -19.10
CA LYS A 119 -10.36 -8.84 -19.70
C LYS A 119 -9.15 -9.72 -19.34
N MET A 120 -8.05 -9.12 -18.81
CA MET A 120 -6.80 -9.79 -18.47
C MET A 120 -6.91 -10.55 -17.15
N ASN A 121 -7.50 -11.74 -17.19
CA ASN A 121 -7.65 -12.59 -16.01
C ASN A 121 -6.36 -13.36 -15.68
N ARG A 122 -6.11 -13.54 -14.37
CA ARG A 122 -4.96 -14.28 -13.84
C ARG A 122 -3.59 -13.74 -14.29
N VAL A 123 -3.54 -12.47 -14.66
CA VAL A 123 -2.31 -11.77 -14.95
C VAL A 123 -1.86 -11.04 -13.67
N SER A 124 -0.72 -11.42 -13.14
CA SER A 124 -0.14 -10.72 -11.98
C SER A 124 0.18 -9.28 -12.34
N GLY A 125 -0.18 -8.36 -11.44
CA GLY A 125 -0.01 -6.92 -11.66
C GLY A 125 -1.27 -6.24 -12.19
N VAL A 126 -2.34 -6.99 -12.53
CA VAL A 126 -3.67 -6.45 -12.81
C VAL A 126 -4.55 -6.70 -11.59
N GLN A 127 -4.89 -5.64 -10.87
CA GLN A 127 -5.70 -5.72 -9.67
C GLN A 127 -7.15 -5.43 -9.99
N THR A 128 -8.01 -6.43 -9.82
CA THR A 128 -9.45 -6.34 -10.12
C THR A 128 -10.31 -6.03 -8.89
N THR A 129 -9.75 -6.12 -7.69
CA THR A 129 -10.47 -5.81 -6.44
C THR A 129 -9.97 -4.48 -5.87
N PRO A 130 -10.80 -3.43 -5.86
CA PRO A 130 -10.39 -2.12 -5.37
C PRO A 130 -10.32 -2.08 -3.85
N ALA A 131 -9.45 -1.21 -3.32
CA ALA A 131 -9.56 -0.76 -1.95
C ALA A 131 -10.74 0.24 -1.83
N GLN A 132 -11.56 0.15 -0.79
CA GLN A 132 -12.72 1.04 -0.59
C GLN A 132 -12.31 2.53 -0.63
N LYS A 133 -11.19 2.87 -0.02
CA LYS A 133 -10.64 4.23 -0.01
C LYS A 133 -10.30 4.75 -1.42
N SER A 134 -9.82 3.87 -2.30
CA SER A 134 -9.49 4.24 -3.68
C SER A 134 -10.73 4.47 -4.54
N GLU A 135 -11.82 3.77 -4.24
CA GLU A 135 -13.11 4.01 -4.89
C GLU A 135 -13.75 5.32 -4.37
N ASP A 136 -13.66 5.58 -3.08
CA ASP A 136 -14.16 6.81 -2.46
C ASP A 136 -13.48 8.06 -3.04
N ILE A 137 -12.14 8.05 -3.13
CA ILE A 137 -11.43 9.19 -3.72
C ILE A 137 -11.68 9.30 -5.23
N LEU A 138 -11.93 8.20 -5.95
CA LEU A 138 -12.29 8.24 -7.36
C LEU A 138 -13.60 9.00 -7.58
N MET A 139 -14.63 8.73 -6.77
CA MET A 139 -15.89 9.47 -6.83
C MET A 139 -15.69 10.97 -6.56
N LYS A 140 -14.89 11.33 -5.53
CA LYS A 140 -14.63 12.72 -5.16
C LYS A 140 -13.81 13.45 -6.23
N THR A 141 -12.81 12.80 -6.81
CA THR A 141 -12.01 13.41 -7.90
C THR A 141 -12.82 13.54 -9.18
N GLN A 142 -13.67 12.57 -9.51
CA GLN A 142 -14.58 12.71 -10.65
C GLN A 142 -15.55 13.89 -10.46
N TYR A 143 -16.16 14.02 -9.30
CA TYR A 143 -17.02 15.16 -8.98
C TYR A 143 -16.30 16.49 -9.15
N LEU A 144 -15.08 16.62 -8.65
CA LEU A 144 -14.29 17.85 -8.81
C LEU A 144 -13.93 18.11 -10.27
N ASN A 145 -13.52 17.08 -11.01
CA ASN A 145 -13.20 17.20 -12.44
C ASN A 145 -14.40 17.63 -13.28
N GLU A 146 -15.60 17.12 -12.97
CA GLU A 146 -16.84 17.45 -13.67
C GLU A 146 -17.29 18.87 -13.39
N ASN A 147 -17.17 19.36 -12.17
CA ASN A 147 -17.70 20.66 -11.75
C ASN A 147 -16.71 21.82 -11.87
N TYR A 148 -15.40 21.55 -11.69
CA TYR A 148 -14.36 22.58 -11.62
C TYR A 148 -13.25 22.42 -12.65
N GLY A 149 -13.31 21.35 -13.47
CA GLY A 149 -12.29 21.02 -14.46
C GLY A 149 -11.07 20.31 -13.86
N GLU A 150 -10.23 19.75 -14.73
CA GLU A 150 -9.14 18.85 -14.38
C GLU A 150 -7.86 19.59 -13.94
N LYS A 151 -7.96 20.65 -13.16
CA LYS A 151 -6.83 21.46 -12.68
C LYS A 151 -6.76 21.62 -11.16
N ASN A 152 -7.81 21.21 -10.47
CA ASN A 152 -8.00 21.49 -9.06
C ASN A 152 -7.63 20.30 -8.15
N ILE A 153 -6.96 19.30 -8.69
CA ILE A 153 -6.52 18.12 -7.94
C ILE A 153 -5.02 18.00 -8.02
N ILE A 154 -4.37 17.95 -6.86
CA ILE A 154 -2.92 17.80 -6.74
C ILE A 154 -2.63 16.56 -5.90
N PHE A 155 -1.90 15.62 -6.46
CA PHE A 155 -1.41 14.44 -5.77
C PHE A 155 0.11 14.55 -5.58
N ALA A 156 0.57 14.55 -4.33
CA ALA A 156 1.98 14.50 -4.00
C ALA A 156 2.37 13.10 -3.53
N THR A 157 3.42 12.52 -4.09
CA THR A 157 3.94 11.21 -3.68
C THR A 157 5.36 10.96 -4.18
N GLY A 158 6.17 10.30 -3.38
CA GLY A 158 7.49 9.80 -3.79
C GLY A 158 7.42 8.49 -4.61
N THR A 159 6.27 7.78 -4.64
CA THR A 159 6.12 6.46 -5.28
C THR A 159 4.80 6.32 -6.03
N PRO A 160 4.59 7.07 -7.13
CA PRO A 160 3.34 7.01 -7.90
C PRO A 160 3.09 5.62 -8.48
N VAL A 161 4.16 4.90 -8.82
CA VAL A 161 4.13 3.52 -9.32
C VAL A 161 5.18 2.71 -8.56
N SER A 162 4.79 1.60 -7.94
CA SER A 162 5.73 0.75 -7.19
C SER A 162 5.54 -0.74 -7.44
N ASN A 163 4.30 -1.23 -7.47
CA ASN A 163 4.01 -2.67 -7.50
C ASN A 163 3.44 -3.14 -8.83
N SER A 164 2.74 -2.27 -9.54
CA SER A 164 2.04 -2.61 -10.78
C SER A 164 1.94 -1.41 -11.71
N MET A 165 2.02 -1.68 -13.00
CA MET A 165 1.79 -0.70 -14.06
C MET A 165 0.35 -0.15 -14.04
N THR A 166 -0.62 -0.90 -13.49
CA THR A 166 -2.01 -0.45 -13.31
C THR A 166 -2.10 0.79 -12.45
N GLU A 167 -1.16 0.97 -11.52
CA GLU A 167 -1.12 2.14 -10.63
C GLU A 167 -1.00 3.45 -11.42
N LEU A 168 -0.25 3.44 -12.52
CA LEU A 168 -0.11 4.62 -13.39
C LEU A 168 -1.41 4.97 -14.11
N TYR A 169 -2.11 3.98 -14.66
CA TYR A 169 -3.43 4.16 -15.25
C TYR A 169 -4.44 4.74 -14.25
N ILE A 170 -4.41 4.25 -13.02
CA ILE A 170 -5.29 4.72 -11.96
C ILE A 170 -5.00 6.18 -11.61
N MET A 171 -3.73 6.58 -11.52
CA MET A 171 -3.35 7.98 -11.31
C MET A 171 -3.84 8.89 -12.45
N GLN A 172 -3.76 8.44 -13.70
CA GLN A 172 -4.30 9.17 -14.85
C GLN A 172 -5.83 9.32 -14.75
N ARG A 173 -6.55 8.27 -14.31
CA ARG A 173 -8.01 8.35 -14.10
C ARG A 173 -8.41 9.39 -13.06
N TYR A 174 -7.63 9.57 -12.01
CA TYR A 174 -7.91 10.59 -11.00
C TYR A 174 -7.66 12.01 -11.52
N LEU A 175 -6.53 12.21 -12.20
CA LEU A 175 -5.99 13.54 -12.45
C LEU A 175 -6.35 14.09 -13.84
N ARG A 176 -6.41 13.24 -14.86
CA ARG A 176 -6.63 13.65 -16.26
C ARG A 176 -7.45 12.63 -17.05
N PRO A 177 -8.71 12.38 -16.66
CA PRO A 177 -9.57 11.47 -17.40
C PRO A 177 -9.87 11.93 -18.84
N SER A 178 -9.85 13.24 -19.13
CA SER A 178 -10.02 13.76 -20.49
C SER A 178 -8.88 13.34 -21.43
N LEU A 179 -7.66 13.26 -20.93
CA LEU A 179 -6.51 12.82 -21.71
C LEU A 179 -6.68 11.36 -22.16
N LEU A 180 -7.14 10.50 -21.24
CA LEU A 180 -7.47 9.11 -21.59
C LEU A 180 -8.60 9.02 -22.63
N ARG A 181 -9.67 9.84 -22.47
CA ARG A 181 -10.78 9.88 -23.44
C ARG A 181 -10.32 10.31 -24.82
N ASN A 182 -9.57 11.40 -24.90
CA ASN A 182 -9.10 11.97 -26.16
C ASN A 182 -8.15 11.04 -26.91
N ALA A 183 -7.40 10.22 -26.18
CA ALA A 183 -6.50 9.22 -26.75
C ALA A 183 -7.19 7.87 -27.05
N GLY A 184 -8.48 7.70 -26.77
CA GLY A 184 -9.19 6.43 -26.91
C GLY A 184 -8.73 5.34 -25.91
N LEU A 185 -8.22 5.73 -24.76
CA LEU A 185 -7.62 4.87 -23.73
C LEU A 185 -8.47 4.83 -22.45
N GLN A 186 -9.78 4.95 -22.58
CA GLN A 186 -10.70 5.03 -21.43
C GLN A 186 -10.74 3.76 -20.61
N THR A 187 -10.67 2.61 -21.28
CA THR A 187 -10.62 1.32 -20.59
C THR A 187 -9.17 0.97 -20.27
N PHE A 188 -8.99 0.20 -19.19
CA PHE A 188 -7.66 -0.30 -18.86
C PHE A 188 -7.10 -1.20 -19.96
N ASP A 189 -7.93 -1.97 -20.63
CA ASP A 189 -7.48 -2.91 -21.68
C ASP A 189 -6.94 -2.16 -22.91
N ASP A 190 -7.55 -1.04 -23.28
CA ASP A 190 -7.05 -0.18 -24.36
C ASP A 190 -5.71 0.45 -23.95
N TRP A 191 -5.63 0.98 -22.73
CA TRP A 191 -4.39 1.53 -22.19
C TRP A 191 -3.28 0.47 -22.12
N ALA A 192 -3.60 -0.71 -21.61
CA ALA A 192 -2.66 -1.81 -21.44
C ALA A 192 -2.17 -2.38 -22.78
N SER A 193 -3.01 -2.41 -23.82
CA SER A 193 -2.62 -2.86 -25.17
C SER A 193 -1.60 -1.92 -25.83
N ASN A 194 -1.65 -0.62 -25.48
CA ASN A 194 -0.73 0.38 -26.02
C ASN A 194 0.57 0.47 -25.21
N PHE A 195 0.49 0.36 -23.88
CA PHE A 195 1.62 0.69 -23.01
C PHE A 195 2.19 -0.47 -22.22
N GLY A 196 1.61 -1.64 -22.31
CA GLY A 196 2.05 -2.78 -21.52
C GLY A 196 2.13 -4.10 -22.26
N GLU A 197 3.00 -4.96 -21.78
CA GLU A 197 3.18 -6.31 -22.29
C GLU A 197 3.03 -7.34 -21.18
N VAL A 198 2.27 -8.39 -21.47
CA VAL A 198 2.16 -9.55 -20.58
C VAL A 198 3.30 -10.52 -20.87
N VAL A 199 4.19 -10.69 -19.92
CA VAL A 199 5.34 -11.61 -20.02
C VAL A 199 5.08 -12.86 -19.21
N SER A 200 5.40 -14.01 -19.79
CA SER A 200 5.39 -15.29 -19.08
C SER A 200 6.79 -15.61 -18.57
N LYS A 201 6.95 -15.75 -17.26
CA LYS A 201 8.23 -16.12 -16.64
C LYS A 201 8.05 -17.36 -15.75
N ALA A 202 9.09 -18.21 -15.76
CA ALA A 202 9.21 -19.26 -14.76
C ALA A 202 9.63 -18.63 -13.42
N GLU A 203 8.81 -18.75 -12.41
CA GLU A 203 9.07 -18.27 -11.05
C GLU A 203 9.19 -19.46 -10.10
N LEU A 204 10.07 -19.35 -9.12
CA LEU A 204 10.16 -20.34 -8.04
C LEU A 204 8.80 -20.41 -7.32
N LYS A 205 8.32 -21.61 -7.03
CA LYS A 205 7.12 -21.77 -6.20
C LYS A 205 7.38 -21.19 -4.79
N PRO A 206 6.37 -20.66 -4.11
CA PRO A 206 6.53 -20.15 -2.74
C PRO A 206 7.11 -21.16 -1.75
N ALA A 207 6.86 -22.46 -1.98
CA ALA A 207 7.42 -23.54 -1.19
C ALA A 207 8.90 -23.84 -1.48
N GLY A 208 9.52 -23.18 -2.45
CA GLY A 208 10.93 -23.41 -2.83
C GLY A 208 11.20 -24.68 -3.62
N ASN A 209 10.19 -25.51 -3.88
CA ASN A 209 10.31 -26.84 -4.50
C ASN A 209 9.85 -26.86 -5.98
N GLY A 210 10.57 -26.19 -6.85
CA GLY A 210 10.31 -26.19 -8.29
C GLY A 210 9.78 -24.86 -8.83
N TYR A 211 9.46 -24.85 -10.13
CA TYR A 211 9.09 -23.67 -10.85
C TYR A 211 7.62 -23.74 -11.29
N ARG A 212 7.00 -22.55 -11.43
CA ARG A 212 5.69 -22.37 -12.07
C ARG A 212 5.77 -21.27 -13.10
N THR A 213 5.08 -21.42 -14.21
CA THR A 213 4.94 -20.34 -15.18
C THR A 213 3.87 -19.37 -14.71
N LYS A 214 4.21 -18.10 -14.59
CA LYS A 214 3.29 -17.03 -14.21
C LYS A 214 3.30 -15.92 -15.24
N LYS A 215 2.09 -15.52 -15.66
CA LYS A 215 1.90 -14.36 -16.52
C LYS A 215 1.91 -13.10 -15.66
N ARG A 216 2.69 -12.10 -16.08
CA ARG A 216 2.75 -10.79 -15.42
C ARG A 216 2.56 -9.69 -16.43
N PHE A 217 1.81 -8.68 -16.07
CA PHE A 217 1.80 -7.40 -16.73
C PHE A 217 2.97 -6.59 -16.15
N ALA A 218 4.11 -6.62 -16.83
CA ALA A 218 5.39 -6.23 -16.19
C ALA A 218 6.38 -5.51 -17.09
N LYS A 219 6.04 -5.27 -18.37
CA LYS A 219 6.95 -4.58 -19.29
C LYS A 219 6.20 -3.43 -19.93
N PHE A 220 6.79 -2.23 -19.84
CA PHE A 220 6.27 -1.07 -20.55
C PHE A 220 6.64 -1.10 -22.03
N ASN A 221 5.67 -0.82 -22.87
CA ASN A 221 5.84 -0.55 -24.29
C ASN A 221 5.53 0.92 -24.53
N ASN A 222 5.96 1.43 -25.69
CA ASN A 222 5.64 2.78 -26.13
C ASN A 222 5.90 3.86 -25.04
N VAL A 223 7.03 3.70 -24.34
CA VAL A 223 7.40 4.53 -23.19
C VAL A 223 7.48 6.03 -23.54
N PRO A 224 7.97 6.45 -24.73
CA PRO A 224 8.02 7.87 -25.08
C PRO A 224 6.65 8.56 -25.04
N GLU A 225 5.63 7.96 -25.64
CA GLU A 225 4.26 8.50 -25.67
C GLU A 225 3.63 8.47 -24.29
N LEU A 226 3.82 7.37 -23.55
CA LEU A 226 3.36 7.27 -22.16
C LEU A 226 3.96 8.38 -21.29
N MET A 227 5.26 8.62 -21.42
CA MET A 227 5.96 9.67 -20.67
C MET A 227 5.54 11.08 -21.10
N GLN A 228 5.22 11.26 -22.39
CA GLN A 228 4.68 12.52 -22.86
C GLN A 228 3.31 12.80 -22.23
N MET A 229 2.40 11.82 -22.27
CA MET A 229 1.10 11.92 -21.61
C MET A 229 1.24 12.20 -20.12
N PHE A 230 2.17 11.53 -19.43
CA PHE A 230 2.38 11.71 -18.01
C PHE A 230 2.90 13.11 -17.67
N LYS A 231 3.82 13.65 -18.46
CA LYS A 231 4.38 14.99 -18.26
C LYS A 231 3.37 16.13 -18.47
N GLU A 232 2.23 15.88 -19.12
CA GLU A 232 1.18 16.90 -19.27
C GLU A 232 0.53 17.27 -17.93
N PHE A 233 0.55 16.39 -16.94
CA PHE A 233 -0.09 16.62 -15.64
C PHE A 233 0.82 16.33 -14.43
N ALA A 234 2.05 15.87 -14.64
CA ALA A 234 2.98 15.51 -13.56
C ALA A 234 4.26 16.34 -13.61
N ASP A 235 4.62 16.95 -12.49
CA ASP A 235 5.96 17.50 -12.25
C ASP A 235 6.82 16.45 -11.54
N ILE A 236 7.88 15.98 -12.19
CA ILE A 236 8.75 14.93 -11.70
C ILE A 236 10.05 15.54 -11.22
N ARG A 237 10.37 15.33 -9.94
CA ARG A 237 11.64 15.75 -9.33
C ARG A 237 12.38 14.51 -8.82
N THR A 238 13.50 14.21 -9.44
CA THR A 238 14.39 13.13 -8.97
C THR A 238 15.38 13.68 -7.93
N PRO A 239 15.98 12.82 -7.08
CA PRO A 239 16.98 13.26 -6.10
C PRO A 239 18.11 14.08 -6.71
N ASP A 240 18.53 13.75 -7.94
CA ASP A 240 19.60 14.45 -8.66
C ASP A 240 19.22 15.89 -9.07
N MET A 241 17.92 16.17 -9.20
CA MET A 241 17.38 17.51 -9.49
C MET A 241 17.18 18.34 -8.23
N LEU A 242 17.17 17.68 -7.07
CA LEU A 242 16.95 18.32 -5.77
C LEU A 242 18.29 18.45 -5.06
N ASN A 243 18.75 19.68 -4.89
CA ASN A 243 19.99 19.95 -4.13
C ASN A 243 19.69 19.88 -2.62
N LEU A 244 19.30 18.69 -2.14
CA LEU A 244 18.96 18.46 -0.74
C LEU A 244 20.23 18.31 0.11
N PRO A 245 20.29 18.92 1.30
CA PRO A 245 21.38 18.70 2.24
C PRO A 245 21.25 17.32 2.89
N VAL A 246 21.56 16.27 2.16
CA VAL A 246 21.56 14.89 2.67
C VAL A 246 22.94 14.58 3.26
N PRO A 247 23.01 13.99 4.46
CA PRO A 247 24.28 13.51 5.01
C PRO A 247 24.96 12.50 4.08
N GLU A 248 26.25 12.63 3.91
CA GLU A 248 27.03 11.65 3.17
C GLU A 248 27.11 10.32 3.93
N LEU A 249 26.95 9.22 3.21
CA LEU A 249 27.12 7.90 3.79
C LEU A 249 28.61 7.57 3.91
N GLU A 250 29.02 7.03 5.05
CA GLU A 250 30.36 6.46 5.23
C GLU A 250 30.62 5.36 4.20
N GLY A 251 31.61 5.53 3.35
CA GLY A 251 31.89 4.59 2.23
C GLY A 251 30.97 4.75 1.00
N GLY A 252 30.16 5.82 0.93
CA GLY A 252 29.37 6.21 -0.24
C GLY A 252 28.14 5.34 -0.54
N LYS A 253 27.89 4.27 0.24
CA LYS A 253 26.76 3.36 0.05
C LYS A 253 26.33 2.69 1.35
N PRO A 254 25.06 2.25 1.46
CA PRO A 254 24.57 1.50 2.61
C PRO A 254 25.35 0.18 2.81
N GLN A 255 25.63 -0.16 4.06
CA GLN A 255 26.21 -1.46 4.43
C GLN A 255 25.09 -2.48 4.61
N THR A 256 25.22 -3.64 3.98
CA THR A 256 24.31 -4.76 4.14
C THR A 256 24.93 -5.82 5.05
N ILE A 257 24.28 -6.10 6.19
CA ILE A 257 24.65 -7.19 7.10
C ILE A 257 23.67 -8.34 6.87
N VAL A 258 24.19 -9.52 6.52
CA VAL A 258 23.39 -10.69 6.22
C VAL A 258 23.43 -11.67 7.37
N ALA A 259 22.29 -11.89 8.03
CA ALA A 259 22.12 -12.94 9.01
C ALA A 259 21.94 -14.30 8.31
N ARG A 260 22.59 -15.35 8.83
CA ARG A 260 22.40 -16.73 8.36
C ARG A 260 21.36 -17.43 9.23
N PRO A 261 20.44 -18.22 8.64
CA PRO A 261 19.48 -18.97 9.41
C PRO A 261 20.18 -20.12 10.18
N ASN A 262 19.75 -20.32 11.43
CA ASN A 262 20.14 -21.51 12.21
C ASN A 262 19.31 -22.74 11.76
N ASP A 263 19.60 -23.91 12.34
CA ASP A 263 18.94 -25.16 11.95
C ASP A 263 17.45 -25.20 12.37
N GLU A 264 17.10 -24.57 13.48
CA GLU A 264 15.73 -24.43 13.94
C GLU A 264 14.87 -23.58 12.95
N GLN A 265 15.42 -22.47 12.47
CA GLN A 265 14.79 -21.65 11.44
C GLN A 265 14.63 -22.41 10.12
N LYS A 266 15.65 -23.20 9.71
CA LYS A 266 15.57 -24.02 8.50
C LYS A 266 14.49 -25.09 8.62
N ALA A 267 14.40 -25.78 9.77
CA ALA A 267 13.37 -26.76 10.03
C ALA A 267 11.96 -26.14 9.99
N TYR A 268 11.77 -24.98 10.59
CA TYR A 268 10.49 -24.29 10.56
C TYR A 268 10.13 -23.81 9.16
N MET A 269 11.10 -23.36 8.36
CA MET A 269 10.86 -23.02 6.94
C MET A 269 10.35 -24.21 6.15
N GLN A 270 10.78 -25.44 6.46
CA GLN A 270 10.25 -26.64 5.84
C GLN A 270 8.78 -26.85 6.18
N VAL A 271 8.38 -26.63 7.43
CA VAL A 271 6.97 -26.68 7.86
C VAL A 271 6.13 -25.65 7.10
N LEU A 272 6.63 -24.41 6.93
CA LEU A 272 5.94 -23.38 6.15
C LEU A 272 5.78 -23.77 4.67
N ALA A 273 6.79 -24.43 4.09
CA ALA A 273 6.74 -24.93 2.73
C ALA A 273 5.66 -26.01 2.56
N GLU A 274 5.58 -26.97 3.47
CA GLU A 274 4.57 -28.03 3.48
C GLU A 274 3.15 -27.45 3.64
N ARG A 275 2.95 -26.50 4.54
CA ARG A 275 1.68 -25.78 4.70
C ARG A 275 1.29 -25.03 3.40
N SER A 276 2.25 -24.39 2.74
CA SER A 276 2.03 -23.71 1.47
C SER A 276 1.55 -24.68 0.38
N GLU A 277 2.09 -25.90 0.31
CA GLU A 277 1.65 -26.93 -0.63
C GLU A 277 0.24 -27.43 -0.31
N ALA A 278 -0.08 -27.65 0.96
CA ALA A 278 -1.39 -28.05 1.41
C ALA A 278 -2.49 -27.01 1.03
N ILE A 279 -2.17 -25.70 1.13
CA ILE A 279 -3.06 -24.63 0.68
C ILE A 279 -3.22 -24.66 -0.85
N HIS A 280 -2.13 -24.83 -1.60
CA HIS A 280 -2.21 -24.84 -3.07
C HIS A 280 -2.97 -26.04 -3.63
N SER A 281 -2.92 -27.18 -2.95
CA SER A 281 -3.69 -28.39 -3.31
C SER A 281 -5.18 -28.30 -2.92
N GLY A 282 -5.56 -27.26 -2.16
CA GLY A 282 -6.92 -27.11 -1.64
C GLY A 282 -7.24 -28.05 -0.47
N ALA A 283 -6.23 -28.66 0.15
CA ALA A 283 -6.39 -29.59 1.28
C ALA A 283 -6.75 -28.88 2.60
N VAL A 284 -6.58 -27.55 2.67
CA VAL A 284 -6.81 -26.76 3.88
C VAL A 284 -7.81 -25.64 3.60
N ASP A 285 -8.76 -25.44 4.53
CA ASP A 285 -9.72 -24.34 4.49
C ASP A 285 -8.98 -23.00 4.65
N PRO A 286 -9.15 -22.02 3.72
CA PRO A 286 -8.49 -20.71 3.78
C PRO A 286 -8.77 -19.91 5.07
N SER A 287 -9.86 -20.21 5.79
CA SER A 287 -10.15 -19.60 7.09
C SER A 287 -9.23 -20.09 8.21
N LYS A 288 -8.77 -21.34 8.11
CA LYS A 288 -7.87 -21.98 9.09
C LYS A 288 -6.42 -21.60 8.82
N ASP A 289 -5.97 -21.77 7.57
CA ASP A 289 -4.63 -21.40 7.15
C ASP A 289 -4.64 -20.83 5.72
N ASN A 290 -3.74 -19.88 5.44
CA ASN A 290 -3.67 -19.20 4.15
C ASN A 290 -2.27 -18.62 3.90
N MET A 291 -1.99 -18.25 2.65
CA MET A 291 -0.69 -17.72 2.25
C MET A 291 -0.31 -16.43 2.99
N LEU A 292 -1.28 -15.62 3.46
CA LEU A 292 -1.00 -14.39 4.21
C LEU A 292 -0.42 -14.72 5.59
N LYS A 293 -0.98 -15.73 6.29
CA LYS A 293 -0.43 -16.22 7.56
C LYS A 293 0.98 -16.77 7.37
N ILE A 294 1.18 -17.64 6.37
CA ILE A 294 2.48 -18.26 6.07
C ILE A 294 3.55 -17.20 5.77
N THR A 295 3.24 -16.22 4.94
CA THR A 295 4.19 -15.13 4.61
C THR A 295 4.45 -14.22 5.80
N GLY A 296 3.45 -13.97 6.64
CA GLY A 296 3.61 -13.25 7.91
C GLY A 296 4.58 -13.98 8.86
N GLU A 297 4.35 -15.27 9.09
CA GLU A 297 5.22 -16.11 9.92
C GLU A 297 6.64 -16.20 9.34
N ALA A 298 6.78 -16.33 8.03
CA ALA A 298 8.10 -16.36 7.38
C ALA A 298 8.88 -15.05 7.56
N ARG A 299 8.20 -13.90 7.50
CA ARG A 299 8.83 -12.59 7.78
C ARG A 299 9.30 -12.48 9.22
N LEU A 300 8.46 -12.90 10.17
CA LEU A 300 8.78 -12.92 11.59
C LEU A 300 9.95 -13.88 11.88
N LEU A 301 9.90 -15.10 11.33
CA LEU A 301 10.99 -16.09 11.44
C LEU A 301 12.31 -15.55 10.90
N GLY A 302 12.27 -14.85 9.77
CA GLY A 302 13.44 -14.22 9.16
C GLY A 302 13.98 -13.03 9.94
N LEU A 303 13.23 -12.47 10.88
CA LEU A 303 13.68 -11.45 11.81
C LEU A 303 14.36 -12.10 13.03
N ASP A 304 13.61 -12.93 13.75
CA ASP A 304 14.10 -13.70 14.89
C ASP A 304 13.20 -14.92 15.12
N ALA A 305 13.79 -16.11 15.39
CA ALA A 305 13.02 -17.33 15.60
C ALA A 305 12.03 -17.23 16.77
N ARG A 306 12.39 -16.49 17.81
CA ARG A 306 11.55 -16.25 19.01
C ARG A 306 10.23 -15.55 18.71
N CYS A 307 10.10 -14.89 17.56
CA CYS A 307 8.84 -14.28 17.12
C CYS A 307 7.78 -15.33 16.74
N VAL A 308 8.17 -16.56 16.40
CA VAL A 308 7.28 -17.57 15.79
C VAL A 308 7.36 -18.91 16.51
N ILE A 309 8.55 -19.32 16.93
CA ILE A 309 8.80 -20.62 17.55
C ILE A 309 8.72 -20.46 19.07
N PRO A 310 7.76 -21.12 19.76
CA PRO A 310 7.68 -21.07 21.21
C PRO A 310 8.96 -21.60 21.87
N ASN A 311 9.48 -20.85 22.81
CA ASN A 311 10.72 -21.20 23.56
C ASN A 311 11.98 -21.36 22.71
N ALA A 312 12.01 -20.75 21.50
CA ALA A 312 13.24 -20.75 20.70
C ALA A 312 14.40 -20.13 21.48
N GLU A 313 15.58 -20.72 21.34
CA GLU A 313 16.78 -20.18 21.95
C GLU A 313 17.22 -18.86 21.30
N ASN A 314 17.91 -18.05 22.08
CA ASN A 314 18.50 -16.81 21.57
C ASN A 314 19.69 -17.16 20.65
N TYR A 315 19.51 -16.98 19.35
CA TYR A 315 20.54 -17.22 18.36
C TYR A 315 21.45 -16.00 18.19
N PRO A 316 22.75 -16.08 18.51
CA PRO A 316 23.66 -14.91 18.49
C PRO A 316 23.73 -14.21 17.12
N ASP A 317 23.67 -14.96 16.02
CA ASP A 317 23.73 -14.41 14.66
C ASP A 317 22.33 -14.07 14.08
N SER A 318 21.29 -13.96 14.92
CA SER A 318 19.98 -13.48 14.48
C SER A 318 20.09 -12.02 13.99
N LYS A 319 19.17 -11.60 13.11
CA LYS A 319 19.16 -10.20 12.62
C LYS A 319 19.10 -9.19 13.76
N VAL A 320 18.34 -9.49 14.82
CA VAL A 320 18.20 -8.61 15.97
C VAL A 320 19.51 -8.50 16.73
N ASN A 321 20.20 -9.63 16.97
CA ASN A 321 21.47 -9.60 17.68
C ASN A 321 22.60 -8.93 16.86
N LEU A 322 22.68 -9.21 15.56
CA LEU A 322 23.62 -8.52 14.68
C LEU A 322 23.35 -7.01 14.59
N CYS A 323 22.09 -6.61 14.67
CA CYS A 323 21.72 -5.19 14.77
C CYS A 323 22.23 -4.60 16.09
N ILE A 324 22.06 -5.29 17.21
CA ILE A 324 22.55 -4.85 18.52
C ILE A 324 24.09 -4.70 18.50
N ASP A 325 24.79 -5.68 17.95
CA ASP A 325 26.26 -5.63 17.82
C ASP A 325 26.69 -4.38 17.03
N LYS A 326 26.00 -4.09 15.93
CA LYS A 326 26.29 -2.90 15.13
C LYS A 326 25.94 -1.61 15.82
N ILE A 327 24.86 -1.57 16.61
CA ILE A 327 24.49 -0.41 17.43
C ILE A 327 25.59 -0.14 18.46
N MET A 328 26.07 -1.17 19.15
CA MET A 328 27.15 -1.04 20.14
C MET A 328 28.45 -0.51 19.51
N GLU A 329 28.86 -1.09 18.38
CA GLU A 329 30.05 -0.63 17.62
C GLU A 329 29.96 0.88 17.30
N ILE A 330 28.79 1.31 16.75
CA ILE A 330 28.59 2.72 16.38
C ILE A 330 28.49 3.60 17.63
N TYR A 331 27.82 3.14 18.67
CA TYR A 331 27.67 3.86 19.93
C TYR A 331 29.04 4.20 20.55
N ASP A 332 29.92 3.20 20.63
CA ASP A 332 31.28 3.37 21.16
C ASP A 332 32.11 4.31 20.27
N ARG A 333 32.11 4.07 18.97
CA ARG A 333 32.88 4.85 18.00
C ARG A 333 32.46 6.33 17.97
N THR A 334 31.18 6.62 18.18
CA THR A 334 30.64 7.98 18.13
C THR A 334 30.44 8.62 19.50
N SER A 335 30.99 8.04 20.57
CA SER A 335 30.76 8.53 21.94
C SER A 335 31.25 9.94 22.18
N ALA A 336 32.39 10.31 21.60
CA ALA A 336 32.93 11.66 21.73
C ALA A 336 32.04 12.77 21.11
N GLN A 337 31.32 12.42 19.99
CA GLN A 337 30.43 13.33 19.31
C GLN A 337 28.96 13.17 19.73
N LYS A 338 28.66 12.26 20.66
CA LYS A 338 27.30 11.88 21.04
C LYS A 338 26.43 11.52 19.84
N GLY A 339 26.97 10.70 18.93
CA GLY A 339 26.27 10.29 17.72
C GLY A 339 24.93 9.62 18.02
N VAL A 340 23.92 9.93 17.23
CA VAL A 340 22.54 9.42 17.39
C VAL A 340 22.27 8.38 16.34
N GLN A 341 21.62 7.28 16.72
CA GLN A 341 21.22 6.18 15.85
C GLN A 341 19.72 6.03 15.85
N ALA A 342 19.12 5.85 14.67
CA ALA A 342 17.70 5.54 14.52
C ALA A 342 17.55 4.10 13.99
N ILE A 343 16.75 3.30 14.70
CA ILE A 343 16.45 1.90 14.33
C ILE A 343 15.03 1.84 13.83
N PHE A 344 14.83 1.31 12.62
CA PHE A 344 13.53 1.11 12.02
C PHE A 344 13.17 -0.37 12.01
N CYS A 345 12.08 -0.71 12.71
CA CYS A 345 11.50 -2.04 12.71
C CYS A 345 9.97 -1.90 12.75
N ASP A 346 9.27 -2.50 11.80
CA ASP A 346 7.83 -2.38 11.60
C ASP A 346 7.05 -3.66 11.95
N ILE A 347 7.74 -4.71 12.40
CA ILE A 347 7.13 -5.98 12.81
C ILE A 347 7.66 -6.44 14.17
N ALA A 348 6.83 -7.17 14.94
CA ALA A 348 7.14 -7.63 16.29
C ALA A 348 7.60 -6.50 17.25
N VAL A 349 7.02 -5.31 17.08
CA VAL A 349 7.44 -4.11 17.83
C VAL A 349 6.89 -4.05 19.25
N ASN A 350 5.68 -4.56 19.46
CA ASN A 350 5.02 -4.62 20.78
C ASN A 350 4.52 -6.04 21.06
N SER A 351 4.51 -6.43 22.32
CA SER A 351 3.98 -7.69 22.80
C SER A 351 2.83 -7.45 23.78
N ASP A 352 1.60 -7.35 23.26
CA ASP A 352 0.41 -7.28 24.11
C ASP A 352 0.01 -8.67 24.68
N ASP A 353 0.54 -9.77 24.07
CA ASP A 353 0.14 -11.15 24.36
C ASP A 353 1.26 -12.01 24.99
N GLY A 354 2.29 -11.42 25.56
CA GLY A 354 3.45 -12.15 26.09
C GLY A 354 4.35 -12.79 25.01
N LYS A 355 4.20 -12.39 23.75
CA LYS A 355 5.08 -12.79 22.64
C LYS A 355 6.39 -12.02 22.68
N PHE A 356 7.40 -12.51 21.98
CA PHE A 356 8.67 -11.82 21.85
C PHE A 356 8.49 -10.45 21.16
N SER A 357 8.93 -9.39 21.84
CA SER A 357 8.96 -8.01 21.33
C SER A 357 10.39 -7.62 21.00
N VAL A 358 10.60 -7.17 19.78
CA VAL A 358 11.93 -6.71 19.33
C VAL A 358 12.34 -5.45 20.06
N TYR A 359 11.43 -4.50 20.29
CA TYR A 359 11.76 -3.25 20.97
C TYR A 359 12.11 -3.45 22.44
N ASP A 360 11.35 -4.31 23.14
CA ASP A 360 11.64 -4.62 24.54
C ASP A 360 12.98 -5.36 24.68
N TYR A 361 13.23 -6.30 23.78
CA TYR A 361 14.51 -7.02 23.76
C TYR A 361 15.68 -6.09 23.43
N LEU A 362 15.53 -5.20 22.44
CA LEU A 362 16.56 -4.20 22.12
C LEU A 362 16.86 -3.31 23.32
N LYS A 363 15.83 -2.75 23.98
CA LYS A 363 16.03 -1.91 25.19
C LYS A 363 16.77 -2.65 26.29
N GLN A 364 16.34 -3.88 26.62
CA GLN A 364 16.95 -4.69 27.67
C GLN A 364 18.38 -5.05 27.35
N GLU A 365 18.65 -5.51 26.14
CA GLU A 365 19.96 -5.99 25.75
C GLU A 365 20.98 -4.85 25.60
N LEU A 366 20.56 -3.69 25.06
CA LEU A 366 21.40 -2.50 24.98
C LEU A 366 21.74 -1.97 26.38
N ALA A 367 20.78 -1.93 27.29
CA ALA A 367 21.03 -1.54 28.69
C ALA A 367 21.97 -2.54 29.40
N ARG A 368 21.76 -3.86 29.19
CA ARG A 368 22.65 -4.92 29.72
C ARG A 368 24.09 -4.78 29.20
N ARG A 369 24.27 -4.30 28.00
CA ARG A 369 25.59 -4.05 27.36
C ARG A 369 26.21 -2.72 27.73
N GLY A 370 25.55 -1.91 28.58
CA GLY A 370 26.11 -0.72 29.19
C GLY A 370 25.64 0.62 28.60
N ILE A 371 24.65 0.62 27.72
CA ILE A 371 24.01 1.89 27.29
C ILE A 371 23.03 2.33 28.38
N PRO A 372 23.13 3.55 28.91
CA PRO A 372 22.21 4.05 29.91
C PRO A 372 20.76 4.06 29.39
N GLU A 373 19.80 3.57 30.17
CA GLU A 373 18.40 3.52 29.78
C GLU A 373 17.81 4.89 29.40
N ASN A 374 18.29 5.95 30.05
CA ASN A 374 17.87 7.33 29.73
C ASN A 374 18.37 7.81 28.35
N GLU A 375 19.33 7.14 27.72
CA GLU A 375 19.78 7.42 26.37
C GLU A 375 18.99 6.67 25.28
N ILE A 376 18.14 5.72 25.69
CA ILE A 376 17.31 4.92 24.79
C ILE A 376 15.88 5.46 24.76
N CYS A 377 15.24 5.53 23.60
CA CYS A 377 13.83 5.85 23.47
C CYS A 377 13.18 5.14 22.28
N THR A 378 11.86 5.02 22.32
CA THR A 378 11.06 4.53 21.18
C THR A 378 10.01 5.57 20.80
N ALA A 379 9.54 5.52 19.57
CA ALA A 379 8.46 6.40 19.12
C ALA A 379 7.18 6.25 19.96
N GLY A 380 6.95 5.05 20.54
CA GLY A 380 5.83 4.76 21.44
C GLY A 380 5.91 5.44 22.79
N ASP A 381 7.09 5.88 23.23
CA ASP A 381 7.29 6.57 24.51
C ASP A 381 6.72 8.01 24.48
N ALA A 382 6.35 8.53 23.30
CA ALA A 382 5.82 9.88 23.10
C ALA A 382 4.43 9.86 22.44
N ALA A 383 3.40 9.82 23.28
CA ALA A 383 2.01 9.75 22.83
C ALA A 383 1.48 11.09 22.26
N THR A 384 1.93 12.22 22.83
CA THR A 384 1.49 13.55 22.44
C THR A 384 2.52 14.28 21.56
N GLN A 385 2.06 15.26 20.78
CA GLN A 385 2.95 16.08 19.96
C GLN A 385 4.01 16.83 20.79
N LYS A 386 3.64 17.29 21.99
CA LYS A 386 4.57 17.94 22.91
C LYS A 386 5.69 16.98 23.32
N GLN A 387 5.34 15.75 23.74
CA GLN A 387 6.32 14.73 24.11
C GLN A 387 7.23 14.35 22.94
N ARG A 388 6.69 14.27 21.73
CA ARG A 388 7.49 14.02 20.50
C ARG A 388 8.50 15.13 20.26
N ASN A 389 8.08 16.39 20.37
CA ASN A 389 8.97 17.54 20.21
C ASN A 389 10.09 17.55 21.25
N GLU A 390 9.76 17.22 22.52
CA GLU A 390 10.74 17.07 23.60
C GLU A 390 11.72 15.94 23.32
N MET A 391 11.25 14.78 22.89
CA MET A 391 12.08 13.63 22.52
C MET A 391 13.03 13.99 21.35
N TYR A 392 12.54 14.66 20.32
CA TYR A 392 13.38 15.10 19.21
C TYR A 392 14.42 16.15 19.63
N ALA A 393 14.09 17.03 20.58
CA ALA A 393 15.07 17.95 21.15
C ALA A 393 16.18 17.21 21.90
N GLN A 394 15.84 16.16 22.66
CA GLN A 394 16.79 15.31 23.38
C GLN A 394 17.69 14.51 22.41
N LEU A 395 17.14 14.02 21.29
CA LEU A 395 17.92 13.37 20.23
C LEU A 395 18.89 14.36 19.58
N ARG A 396 18.45 15.58 19.23
CA ARG A 396 19.32 16.60 18.64
C ARG A 396 20.44 17.06 19.56
N SER A 397 20.22 17.07 20.87
CA SER A 397 21.24 17.42 21.88
C SER A 397 22.18 16.27 22.22
N GLY A 398 21.92 15.06 21.73
CA GLY A 398 22.67 13.85 22.10
C GLY A 398 22.44 13.40 23.55
N THR A 399 21.35 13.88 24.20
CA THR A 399 20.90 13.39 25.50
C THR A 399 20.27 12.01 25.38
N LYS A 400 19.54 11.77 24.29
CA LYS A 400 19.13 10.44 23.81
C LYS A 400 19.93 10.11 22.56
N ARG A 401 20.41 8.87 22.48
CA ARG A 401 21.30 8.45 21.41
C ARG A 401 20.75 7.28 20.58
N ILE A 402 19.72 6.58 21.09
CA ILE A 402 19.08 5.45 20.41
C ILE A 402 17.58 5.56 20.54
#